data_2d0c2d342930b09fabb3f3eef91b0269
#
_entry.id   2d0c2d342930b09fabb3f3eef91b0269
#
_cell.length_a   1.000
_cell.length_b   1.000
_cell.length_c   1.000
_cell.angle_alpha   90.00
_cell.angle_beta   90.00
_cell.angle_gamma   90.00
#
_symmetry.space_group_name_H-M   'P 1'
#
loop_
_entity.id
_entity.type
_entity.pdbx_description
1 polymer ?
#
loop_
_entity_poly.entity_id
_entity_poly.type
_entity_poly.pdbx_seq_one_letter_code
_entity_poly.pdbx_strand_id
1 'polypeptide(L)' 'MDGLGLKIARIKRGWTQWDLATRIRVHPARISEMERGRREITEAVVEALGPMELTATTHTQGRG' A
#
# COMPACT_ATOMS: atom_id res chain seq x y z
N MET A 1 5.55 7.53 -0.73
CA MET A 1 5.63 6.09 -1.01
C MET A 1 5.90 5.91 -2.49
N ASP A 2 6.84 5.06 -2.83
CA ASP A 2 7.09 4.75 -4.24
C ASP A 2 6.50 3.38 -4.57
N GLY A 3 6.67 2.98 -5.85
CA GLY A 3 6.07 1.72 -6.29
C GLY A 3 6.58 0.50 -5.54
N LEU A 4 7.87 0.50 -5.25
CA LEU A 4 8.46 -0.61 -4.50
C LEU A 4 7.92 -0.63 -3.07
N GLY A 5 7.79 0.55 -2.47
CA GLY A 5 7.21 0.65 -1.14
C GLY A 5 5.79 0.12 -1.09
N LEU A 6 5.01 0.44 -2.13
CA LEU A 6 3.65 -0.06 -2.24
C LEU A 6 3.64 -1.59 -2.31
N LYS A 7 4.51 -2.14 -3.14
CA LYS A 7 4.57 -3.59 -3.30
C LYS A 7 4.94 -4.26 -1.98
N ILE A 8 5.93 -3.73 -1.29
CA ILE A 8 6.38 -4.29 -0.03
C ILE A 8 5.27 -4.21 1.02
N ALA A 9 4.60 -3.08 1.12
CA ALA A 9 3.52 -2.91 2.10
C ALA A 9 2.39 -3.90 1.83
N ARG A 10 2.08 -4.10 0.55
CA ARG A 10 1.04 -5.04 0.17
C ARG A 10 1.42 -6.47 0.55
N ILE A 11 2.65 -6.85 0.23
CA ILE A 11 3.12 -8.21 0.51
C ILE A 11 3.18 -8.47 2.00
N LYS A 12 3.57 -7.48 2.78
CA LYS A 12 3.62 -7.64 4.23
C LYS A 12 2.25 -7.96 4.81
N ARG A 13 1.19 -7.53 4.15
CA ARG A 13 -0.17 -7.81 4.60
C ARG A 13 -0.70 -9.12 4.06
N GLY A 14 0.10 -9.79 3.21
CA GLY A 14 -0.36 -11.02 2.59
C GLY A 14 -1.38 -10.79 1.50
N TRP A 15 -1.40 -9.60 0.93
CA TRP A 15 -2.37 -9.25 -0.10
C TRP A 15 -1.80 -9.43 -1.49
N THR A 16 -2.64 -9.96 -2.40
CA THR A 16 -2.31 -9.93 -3.83
C THR A 16 -2.69 -8.56 -4.39
N GLN A 17 -2.30 -8.32 -5.63
CA GLN A 17 -2.73 -7.09 -6.30
C GLN A 17 -4.25 -7.04 -6.39
N TRP A 18 -4.90 -8.19 -6.58
CA TRP A 18 -6.36 -8.26 -6.60
C TRP A 18 -6.96 -7.87 -5.25
N ASP A 19 -6.36 -8.33 -4.17
CA ASP A 19 -6.86 -8.00 -2.84
C ASP A 19 -6.86 -6.50 -2.62
N LEU A 20 -5.76 -5.85 -2.95
CA LEU A 20 -5.67 -4.40 -2.77
C LEU A 20 -6.64 -3.69 -3.71
N ALA A 21 -6.68 -4.11 -4.98
CA ALA A 21 -7.55 -3.48 -5.96
C ALA A 21 -9.01 -3.56 -5.55
N THR A 22 -9.41 -4.70 -5.02
CA THR A 22 -10.78 -4.89 -4.56
C THR A 22 -11.11 -3.94 -3.42
N ARG A 23 -10.17 -3.74 -2.51
CA ARG A 23 -10.41 -2.86 -1.36
C ARG A 23 -10.64 -1.42 -1.77
N ILE A 24 -10.01 -0.97 -2.83
CA ILE A 24 -10.16 0.42 -3.28
C ILE A 24 -10.98 0.52 -4.56
N ARG A 25 -11.53 -0.61 -5.03
CA ARG A 25 -12.48 -0.66 -6.15
C ARG A 25 -11.87 -0.15 -7.44
N VAL A 26 -10.66 -0.61 -7.74
CA VAL A 26 -10.03 -0.32 -9.02
C VAL A 26 -9.62 -1.63 -9.68
N HIS A 27 -9.29 -1.55 -10.95
CA HIS A 27 -8.82 -2.72 -11.67
C HIS A 27 -7.41 -3.08 -11.17
N PRO A 28 -7.11 -4.38 -11.01
CA PRO A 28 -5.78 -4.78 -10.53
C PRO A 28 -4.63 -4.25 -11.37
N ALA A 29 -4.87 -3.99 -12.65
CA ALA A 29 -3.82 -3.42 -13.50
C ALA A 29 -3.36 -2.07 -13.00
N ARG A 30 -4.26 -1.32 -12.33
CA ARG A 30 -3.88 -0.03 -11.76
C ARG A 30 -2.85 -0.20 -10.67
N ILE A 31 -3.03 -1.24 -9.85
CA ILE A 31 -2.07 -1.52 -8.78
C ILE A 31 -0.72 -1.89 -9.38
N SER A 32 -0.75 -2.73 -10.41
CA SER A 32 0.47 -3.12 -11.09
C SER A 32 1.23 -1.92 -11.64
N GLU A 33 0.49 -0.99 -12.25
CA GLU A 33 1.09 0.21 -12.83
C GLU A 33 1.71 1.10 -11.75
N MET A 34 1.04 1.22 -10.62
CA MET A 34 1.58 2.00 -9.51
C MET A 34 2.86 1.37 -8.99
N GLU A 35 2.90 0.06 -8.89
CA GLU A 35 4.08 -0.64 -8.38
C GLU A 35 5.25 -0.51 -9.34
N ARG A 36 4.97 -0.34 -10.63
CA ARG A 36 6.02 -0.17 -11.62
C ARG A 36 6.44 1.28 -11.82
N GLY A 37 5.79 2.19 -11.11
CA GLY A 37 6.11 3.60 -11.24
C GLY A 37 5.52 4.26 -12.47
N ARG A 38 4.56 3.62 -13.12
CA ARG A 38 3.94 4.17 -14.32
C ARG A 38 2.74 5.04 -14.01
N ARG A 39 2.29 5.03 -12.77
CA ARG A 39 1.12 5.77 -12.35
C ARG A 39 1.34 6.20 -10.92
N GLU A 40 0.88 7.38 -10.57
CA GLU A 40 1.03 7.86 -9.21
C GLU A 40 0.19 7.02 -8.26
N ILE A 41 0.73 6.83 -7.06
CA ILE A 41 0.01 6.10 -6.02
C ILE A 41 -1.03 7.04 -5.44
N THR A 42 -2.28 6.59 -5.48
CA THR A 42 -3.40 7.43 -5.05
C THR A 42 -3.57 7.41 -3.54
N GLU A 43 -4.30 8.39 -3.03
CA GLU A 43 -4.61 8.44 -1.61
C GLU A 43 -5.40 7.22 -1.16
N ALA A 44 -6.25 6.70 -2.04
CA ALA A 44 -7.04 5.53 -1.70
C ALA A 44 -6.13 4.34 -1.36
N VAL A 45 -5.04 4.20 -2.11
CA VAL A 45 -4.07 3.14 -1.84
C VAL A 45 -3.38 3.38 -0.50
N VAL A 46 -2.94 4.61 -0.28
CA VAL A 46 -2.25 4.95 0.96
C VAL A 46 -3.16 4.69 2.15
N GLU A 47 -4.42 5.06 2.03
CA GLU A 47 -5.38 4.86 3.12
C GLU A 47 -5.67 3.38 3.35
N ALA A 48 -5.72 2.59 2.29
CA ALA A 48 -5.97 1.17 2.42
C ALA A 48 -4.82 0.46 3.13
N LEU A 49 -3.60 0.86 2.82
CA LEU A 49 -2.41 0.33 3.48
C LEU A 49 -2.24 0.93 4.86
N GLY A 50 -2.66 2.14 4.96
CA GLY A 50 -3.01 2.73 6.19
C GLY A 50 -1.99 3.29 7.07
N PRO A 51 -2.51 3.88 8.09
CA PRO A 51 -1.70 4.43 9.15
C PRO A 51 -0.90 3.37 9.87
N MET A 52 -1.16 2.11 9.59
CA MET A 52 -0.43 1.04 10.21
C MET A 52 1.07 1.14 9.93
N GLU A 53 1.43 1.56 8.72
CA GLU A 53 2.84 1.76 8.38
C GLU A 53 3.45 2.86 9.21
N LEU A 54 2.72 3.95 9.33
CA LEU A 54 3.19 5.09 10.10
C LEU A 54 3.31 4.74 11.57
N THR A 55 2.34 4.01 12.05
CA THR A 55 2.34 3.61 13.45
C THR A 55 3.54 2.74 13.77
N ALA A 56 3.84 1.82 12.90
CA ALA A 56 4.99 0.94 13.10
C ALA A 56 6.28 1.74 13.14
N THR A 57 6.31 2.81 12.40
CA THR A 57 7.50 3.65 12.34
C THR A 57 7.69 4.44 13.61
N THR A 58 6.62 5.00 14.13
CA THR A 58 6.71 5.89 15.24
C THR A 58 6.79 5.21 16.56
N HIS A 59 6.43 4.07 16.63
CA HIS A 59 6.21 3.51 17.89
C HIS A 59 7.37 3.02 18.55
N THR A 60 7.55 3.11 18.42
CA THR A 60 8.15 2.80 19.07
C THR A 60 7.99 3.13 20.18
N GLN A 61 7.28 3.40 19.80
CA GLN A 61 7.00 3.60 20.47
C GLN A 61 6.67 3.60 21.23
N GLY A 62 6.76 3.52 21.33
CA GLY A 62 6.54 3.48 21.89
C GLY A 62 5.93 3.20 22.55
N ARG A 63 5.88 2.89 22.66
CA ARG A 63 5.50 2.54 23.13
C ARG A 63 5.64 2.44 23.66
N GLY A 64 5.88 2.50 23.48
CA GLY A 64 6.08 2.49 23.72
C GLY A 64 5.98 2.57 23.92
#